data_c17387aabc49bfbf664e54fa1d8e200d
#
_entry.id   c17387aabc49bfbf664e54fa1d8e200d
#
_cell.length_a   1.000
_cell.length_b   1.000
_cell.length_c   1.000
_cell.angle_alpha   90.00
_cell.angle_beta   90.00
_cell.angle_gamma   90.00
#
_symmetry.space_group_name_H-M   'P 1'
#
loop_
_entity.id
_entity.type
_entity.pdbx_description
1 polymer ?
#
loop_
_entity_poly.entity_id
_entity_poly.type
_entity_poly.pdbx_seq_one_letter_code
_entity_poly.pdbx_strand_id
1 'polypeptide(L)'
;LDATQLHGIATNLDYLRQIVATEAFHSGTVWTRFLDSFTPAAPVIEVLQPGTFSSIQDYPGRLGYWDIGVPPSGPMDDFAFRLANRIVGNDESAAGLEFTLQGPTLRFHTDATVALTGADCAATLDGEPISNWQPLTVKAGQTLALGRAQQGCRGYLAVRNGFDVPEYLGSRSTFSLGQFGGHAGRTLRVADMLPISRPALAACTTPPPVSAPQALDAALIPHYGTEWRIGVLYGPHGAPDFFTQAAIDEFFASDWQVHYNSNRLGVRLVGPKPSWTRANGGEAGLHPSNVHDCEYAIGAINFTGDFPVILTHDGPSLGGFVCPVTIAKAELWKVGQVKPGDRIRFHPISADDALAREKAQQQVIATLRPHHAPTFAVPSLAETASGSATILAAIDATATTPQAVYRQAGDKYVLIEYGDNVLDLALRLRVHLLMMALSERAVPGVEELSPGVRSLQVRYDSRIISQSDLMSLLLGLEATLGDVSTLKVPSRVVWMPMAFEDSATLGAVARYQETVRACAPWLPNNVDFIQRINGLTQREQVRDTLFNA
;
A
#
# COMPACT_ATOMS: atom_id res chain seq x y z
N LEU A 1 -2.17 23.35 -28.58
CA LEU A 1 -1.97 21.88 -28.55
C LEU A 1 -1.45 21.38 -27.20
N ASP A 2 -0.61 22.15 -26.48
CA ASP A 2 0.00 21.71 -25.21
C ASP A 2 -1.03 21.52 -24.08
N ALA A 3 -2.11 22.31 -24.09
CA ALA A 3 -3.22 22.14 -23.13
C ALA A 3 -4.18 21.00 -23.50
N THR A 4 -4.03 20.37 -24.67
CA THR A 4 -4.90 19.27 -25.12
C THR A 4 -4.44 17.96 -24.51
N GLN A 5 -5.32 17.26 -23.81
CA GLN A 5 -5.09 15.93 -23.27
C GLN A 5 -6.11 14.96 -23.87
N LEU A 6 -5.62 13.85 -24.41
CA LEU A 6 -6.44 12.76 -24.98
C LEU A 6 -5.97 11.45 -24.35
N HIS A 7 -6.90 10.71 -23.72
CA HIS A 7 -6.62 9.46 -23.03
C HIS A 7 -7.38 8.30 -23.66
N GLY A 8 -6.83 7.08 -23.53
CA GLY A 8 -7.49 5.85 -23.95
C GLY A 8 -7.40 5.51 -25.44
N ILE A 9 -6.79 6.37 -26.25
CA ILE A 9 -6.56 6.12 -27.68
C ILE A 9 -5.16 6.59 -28.10
N ALA A 10 -4.58 5.93 -29.10
CA ALA A 10 -3.36 6.40 -29.74
C ALA A 10 -3.68 7.63 -30.63
N THR A 11 -2.88 8.68 -30.52
CA THR A 11 -3.06 9.91 -31.26
C THR A 11 -1.74 10.39 -31.85
N ASN A 12 -1.81 11.28 -32.85
CA ASN A 12 -0.65 11.99 -33.38
C ASN A 12 -0.43 13.37 -32.71
N LEU A 13 -1.04 13.62 -31.59
CA LEU A 13 -1.00 14.92 -30.90
C LEU A 13 0.43 15.37 -30.61
N ASP A 14 1.29 14.45 -30.16
CA ASP A 14 2.68 14.76 -29.89
C ASP A 14 3.49 15.10 -31.15
N TYR A 15 3.24 14.39 -32.24
CA TYR A 15 3.79 14.72 -33.53
C TYR A 15 3.40 16.14 -33.98
N LEU A 16 2.14 16.51 -33.81
CA LEU A 16 1.65 17.86 -34.13
C LEU A 16 2.28 18.93 -33.22
N ARG A 17 2.46 18.65 -31.94
CA ARG A 17 3.15 19.55 -31.00
C ARG A 17 4.58 19.85 -31.48
N GLN A 18 5.30 18.81 -31.88
CA GLN A 18 6.68 18.95 -32.36
C GLN A 18 6.75 19.78 -33.64
N ILE A 19 5.85 19.57 -34.61
CA ILE A 19 5.78 20.36 -35.80
C ILE A 19 5.58 21.84 -35.46
N VAL A 20 4.59 22.16 -34.64
CA VAL A 20 4.27 23.53 -34.23
C VAL A 20 5.42 24.18 -33.46
N ALA A 21 6.22 23.40 -32.73
CA ALA A 21 7.37 23.88 -31.95
C ALA A 21 8.62 24.16 -32.83
N THR A 22 8.62 23.82 -34.13
CA THR A 22 9.76 24.09 -35.00
C THR A 22 9.88 25.59 -35.35
N GLU A 23 11.12 26.06 -35.51
CA GLU A 23 11.37 27.44 -35.94
C GLU A 23 10.78 27.71 -37.32
N ALA A 24 10.82 26.75 -38.23
CA ALA A 24 10.21 26.87 -39.56
C ALA A 24 8.70 27.12 -39.47
N PHE A 25 8.00 26.52 -38.51
CA PHE A 25 6.58 26.77 -38.28
C PHE A 25 6.35 28.16 -37.67
N HIS A 26 7.12 28.54 -36.64
CA HIS A 26 7.02 29.85 -36.00
C HIS A 26 7.35 31.02 -36.95
N SER A 27 8.34 30.85 -37.81
CA SER A 27 8.72 31.88 -38.81
C SER A 27 7.84 31.90 -40.06
N GLY A 28 6.89 30.94 -40.17
CA GLY A 28 6.03 30.84 -41.35
C GLY A 28 6.75 30.36 -42.62
N THR A 29 7.92 29.75 -42.51
CA THR A 29 8.73 29.27 -43.62
C THR A 29 8.47 27.82 -44.02
N VAL A 30 7.38 27.21 -43.53
CA VAL A 30 6.96 25.85 -43.90
C VAL A 30 6.51 25.78 -45.37
N TRP A 31 6.83 24.67 -46.03
CA TRP A 31 6.47 24.39 -47.41
C TRP A 31 5.80 23.02 -47.54
N THR A 32 5.20 22.74 -48.72
CA THR A 32 4.38 21.53 -48.93
C THR A 32 5.07 20.21 -48.67
N ARG A 33 6.40 20.15 -48.75
CA ARG A 33 7.21 18.95 -48.47
C ARG A 33 8.01 19.07 -47.17
N PHE A 34 7.67 19.99 -46.26
CA PHE A 34 8.34 20.19 -45.00
C PHE A 34 8.38 18.88 -44.16
N LEU A 35 7.27 18.13 -44.17
CA LEU A 35 7.15 16.89 -43.41
C LEU A 35 8.03 15.74 -43.94
N ASP A 36 8.46 15.81 -45.23
CA ASP A 36 9.36 14.78 -45.80
C ASP A 36 10.75 14.81 -45.12
N SER A 37 11.15 15.98 -44.61
CA SER A 37 12.42 16.19 -43.89
C SER A 37 12.27 16.25 -42.38
N PHE A 38 11.04 16.26 -41.88
CA PHE A 38 10.78 16.32 -40.43
C PHE A 38 10.82 14.95 -39.79
N THR A 39 11.80 14.73 -38.95
CA THR A 39 11.91 13.51 -38.14
C THR A 39 11.40 13.79 -36.71
N PRO A 40 10.26 13.25 -36.31
CA PRO A 40 9.77 13.47 -34.97
C PRO A 40 10.68 12.77 -33.96
N ALA A 41 11.05 13.48 -32.89
CA ALA A 41 11.66 12.87 -31.73
C ALA A 41 10.56 12.30 -30.84
N ALA A 42 10.44 11.02 -30.73
CA ALA A 42 9.53 10.39 -29.77
C ALA A 42 10.17 10.41 -28.38
N PRO A 43 9.64 11.16 -27.39
CA PRO A 43 10.19 11.17 -26.03
C PRO A 43 9.75 9.91 -25.31
N VAL A 44 10.23 8.76 -25.79
CA VAL A 44 9.88 7.42 -25.28
C VAL A 44 11.11 6.62 -24.93
N ILE A 45 10.91 5.72 -24.00
CA ILE A 45 11.84 4.66 -23.61
C ILE A 45 11.24 3.33 -24.05
N GLU A 46 11.95 2.58 -24.86
CA GLU A 46 11.55 1.26 -25.34
C GLU A 46 12.02 0.18 -24.37
N VAL A 47 11.16 -0.77 -24.05
CA VAL A 47 11.49 -1.93 -23.22
C VAL A 47 12.02 -3.06 -24.10
N LEU A 48 13.35 -3.28 -24.08
CA LEU A 48 13.98 -4.39 -24.79
C LEU A 48 13.84 -5.72 -24.00
N GLN A 49 13.95 -5.64 -22.67
CA GLN A 49 13.71 -6.74 -21.73
C GLN A 49 12.97 -6.18 -20.50
N PRO A 50 11.88 -6.81 -20.04
CA PRO A 50 11.03 -6.22 -19.00
C PRO A 50 11.56 -6.42 -17.57
N GLY A 51 12.58 -7.28 -17.36
CA GLY A 51 12.98 -7.72 -16.02
C GLY A 51 11.97 -8.72 -15.41
N THR A 52 12.09 -8.96 -14.09
CA THR A 52 11.23 -9.95 -13.41
C THR A 52 9.85 -9.39 -13.13
N PHE A 53 9.77 -8.24 -12.49
CA PHE A 53 8.52 -7.54 -12.18
C PHE A 53 8.80 -6.04 -12.20
N SER A 54 8.50 -5.41 -13.31
CA SER A 54 8.70 -3.97 -13.51
C SER A 54 7.37 -3.29 -13.78
N SER A 55 7.10 -2.20 -13.08
CA SER A 55 5.83 -1.46 -13.18
C SER A 55 6.02 0.02 -12.90
N ILE A 56 5.16 0.85 -13.48
CA ILE A 56 5.13 2.29 -13.17
C ILE A 56 4.40 2.48 -11.85
N GLN A 57 5.00 3.28 -10.98
CA GLN A 57 4.45 3.67 -9.68
C GLN A 57 4.56 5.18 -9.50
N ASP A 58 3.75 5.75 -8.63
CA ASP A 58 3.85 7.14 -8.16
C ASP A 58 3.66 7.19 -6.63
N TYR A 59 4.05 8.30 -6.00
CA TYR A 59 3.89 8.50 -4.57
C TYR A 59 2.81 9.56 -4.29
N PRO A 60 1.94 9.36 -3.32
CA PRO A 60 1.86 8.24 -2.35
C PRO A 60 1.11 7.01 -2.86
N GLY A 61 0.75 6.97 -4.13
CA GLY A 61 -0.16 6.00 -4.70
C GLY A 61 -1.61 6.48 -4.65
N ARG A 62 -2.55 5.58 -4.76
CA ARG A 62 -3.99 5.82 -4.86
C ARG A 62 -4.63 5.92 -3.48
N LEU A 63 -5.07 7.10 -3.08
CA LEU A 63 -5.71 7.35 -1.79
C LEU A 63 -7.21 7.57 -1.95
N GLY A 64 -7.98 7.33 -0.87
CA GLY A 64 -9.42 7.58 -0.79
C GLY A 64 -10.30 6.44 -1.33
N TYR A 65 -9.74 5.23 -1.48
CA TYR A 65 -10.48 4.06 -2.00
C TYR A 65 -10.26 2.80 -1.17
N TRP A 66 -9.64 2.93 -0.01
CA TRP A 66 -9.35 1.79 0.87
C TRP A 66 -10.62 1.18 1.45
N ASP A 67 -11.64 2.02 1.71
CA ASP A 67 -12.97 1.64 2.20
C ASP A 67 -13.75 0.72 1.25
N ILE A 68 -13.48 0.80 -0.05
CA ILE A 68 -14.07 -0.07 -1.09
C ILE A 68 -13.13 -1.16 -1.57
N GLY A 69 -12.00 -1.38 -0.88
CA GLY A 69 -11.07 -2.47 -1.17
C GLY A 69 -10.09 -2.23 -2.32
N VAL A 70 -9.93 -0.99 -2.79
CA VAL A 70 -8.93 -0.65 -3.80
C VAL A 70 -7.64 -0.21 -3.12
N PRO A 71 -6.55 -0.99 -3.26
CA PRO A 71 -5.30 -0.68 -2.58
C PRO A 71 -4.61 0.55 -3.18
N PRO A 72 -3.81 1.27 -2.37
CA PRO A 72 -3.11 2.46 -2.84
C PRO A 72 -2.05 2.14 -3.90
N SER A 73 -1.47 0.95 -3.88
CA SER A 73 -0.27 0.67 -4.67
C SER A 73 0.86 1.65 -4.34
N GLY A 74 1.60 2.16 -5.31
CA GLY A 74 2.76 3.01 -5.05
C GLY A 74 4.05 2.21 -4.82
N PRO A 75 5.18 2.88 -4.60
CA PRO A 75 6.46 2.21 -4.44
C PRO A 75 6.54 1.46 -3.11
N MET A 76 7.08 0.23 -3.16
CA MET A 76 7.28 -0.60 -1.95
C MET A 76 8.37 -0.03 -1.03
N ASP A 77 9.42 0.57 -1.58
CA ASP A 77 10.40 1.39 -0.88
C ASP A 77 10.21 2.84 -1.34
N ASP A 78 9.29 3.54 -0.66
CA ASP A 78 8.96 4.92 -0.98
C ASP A 78 10.12 5.90 -0.69
N PHE A 79 11.04 5.54 0.21
CA PHE A 79 12.20 6.38 0.50
C PHE A 79 13.16 6.44 -0.69
N ALA A 80 13.58 5.29 -1.22
CA ALA A 80 14.45 5.23 -2.41
C ALA A 80 13.75 5.83 -3.64
N PHE A 81 12.46 5.55 -3.85
CA PHE A 81 11.67 6.09 -4.97
C PHE A 81 11.62 7.62 -4.97
N ARG A 82 11.28 8.21 -3.82
CA ARG A 82 11.18 9.66 -3.69
C ARG A 82 12.53 10.34 -3.84
N LEU A 83 13.61 9.72 -3.30
CA LEU A 83 14.97 10.21 -3.51
C LEU A 83 15.38 10.16 -4.99
N ALA A 84 15.02 9.10 -5.74
CA ALA A 84 15.28 9.05 -7.19
C ALA A 84 14.67 10.26 -7.92
N ASN A 85 13.41 10.57 -7.63
CA ASN A 85 12.74 11.73 -8.19
C ASN A 85 13.43 13.04 -7.78
N ARG A 86 13.78 13.21 -6.51
CA ARG A 86 14.49 14.41 -6.05
C ARG A 86 15.87 14.57 -6.67
N ILE A 87 16.62 13.49 -6.89
CA ILE A 87 17.94 13.50 -7.53
C ILE A 87 17.85 14.05 -8.96
N VAL A 88 16.84 13.68 -9.74
CA VAL A 88 16.64 14.25 -11.09
C VAL A 88 15.94 15.60 -11.11
N GLY A 89 15.57 16.13 -9.93
CA GLY A 89 14.91 17.42 -9.77
C GLY A 89 13.41 17.39 -9.99
N ASN A 90 12.76 16.23 -9.93
CA ASN A 90 11.32 16.09 -9.96
C ASN A 90 10.66 16.42 -8.60
N ASP A 91 9.34 16.63 -8.64
CA ASP A 91 8.51 16.42 -7.46
C ASP A 91 8.60 14.96 -7.01
N GLU A 92 8.54 14.72 -5.71
CA GLU A 92 8.66 13.37 -5.14
C GLU A 92 7.55 12.40 -5.56
N SER A 93 6.41 12.93 -6.00
CA SER A 93 5.24 12.21 -6.48
C SER A 93 5.29 11.80 -7.96
N ALA A 94 6.27 12.29 -8.71
CA ALA A 94 6.35 12.02 -10.14
C ALA A 94 6.43 10.52 -10.44
N ALA A 95 5.73 10.08 -11.49
CA ALA A 95 5.72 8.67 -11.89
C ALA A 95 7.13 8.18 -12.25
N GLY A 96 7.51 7.05 -11.65
CA GLY A 96 8.80 6.38 -11.82
C GLY A 96 8.60 4.88 -12.06
N LEU A 97 9.67 4.19 -12.36
CA LEU A 97 9.67 2.75 -12.59
C LEU A 97 10.20 2.02 -11.34
N GLU A 98 9.41 1.08 -10.82
CA GLU A 98 9.85 0.09 -9.83
C GLU A 98 10.12 -1.24 -10.52
N PHE A 99 11.22 -1.93 -10.15
CA PHE A 99 11.49 -3.31 -10.57
C PHE A 99 11.96 -4.17 -9.39
N THR A 100 11.76 -5.50 -9.50
CA THR A 100 12.07 -6.47 -8.44
C THR A 100 13.12 -7.46 -8.91
N LEU A 101 14.22 -7.64 -8.16
CA LEU A 101 15.33 -8.58 -8.34
C LEU A 101 16.11 -8.42 -9.64
N GLN A 102 15.46 -8.54 -10.80
CA GLN A 102 16.08 -8.36 -12.12
C GLN A 102 15.42 -7.17 -12.80
N GLY A 103 16.20 -6.14 -13.07
CA GLY A 103 15.73 -4.93 -13.73
C GLY A 103 15.55 -5.08 -15.25
N PRO A 104 14.86 -4.14 -15.90
CA PRO A 104 14.66 -4.12 -17.34
C PRO A 104 15.91 -3.65 -18.10
N THR A 105 15.92 -3.97 -19.41
CA THR A 105 16.83 -3.33 -20.38
C THR A 105 16.01 -2.36 -21.23
N LEU A 106 16.45 -1.11 -21.25
CA LEU A 106 15.71 0.03 -21.78
C LEU A 106 16.51 0.76 -22.84
N ARG A 107 15.94 1.01 -24.03
CA ARG A 107 16.52 1.86 -25.07
C ARG A 107 15.86 3.24 -25.07
N PHE A 108 16.67 4.28 -25.06
CA PHE A 108 16.20 5.65 -25.07
C PHE A 108 16.12 6.17 -26.50
N HIS A 109 14.95 6.68 -26.89
CA HIS A 109 14.73 7.32 -28.20
C HIS A 109 14.85 8.84 -28.12
N THR A 110 15.15 9.38 -26.96
CA THR A 110 15.38 10.80 -26.70
C THR A 110 16.45 10.99 -25.64
N ASP A 111 17.09 12.16 -25.62
CA ASP A 111 17.98 12.54 -24.51
C ASP A 111 17.16 12.64 -23.20
N ALA A 112 17.68 12.09 -22.13
CA ALA A 112 17.03 12.10 -20.84
C ALA A 112 18.04 12.23 -19.68
N THR A 113 17.59 12.80 -18.56
CA THR A 113 18.31 12.70 -17.27
C THR A 113 17.56 11.71 -16.39
N VAL A 114 18.25 10.73 -15.88
CA VAL A 114 17.69 9.67 -15.04
C VAL A 114 18.44 9.53 -13.71
N ALA A 115 17.82 8.90 -12.73
CA ALA A 115 18.50 8.44 -11.52
C ALA A 115 18.04 7.03 -11.17
N LEU A 116 18.99 6.19 -10.79
CA LEU A 116 18.78 4.85 -10.29
C LEU A 116 19.03 4.82 -8.79
N THR A 117 18.08 4.27 -8.03
CA THR A 117 18.16 4.14 -6.57
C THR A 117 17.62 2.77 -6.13
N GLY A 118 17.63 2.51 -4.82
CA GLY A 118 17.22 1.21 -4.27
C GLY A 118 18.30 0.17 -4.47
N ALA A 119 17.91 -1.06 -4.80
CA ALA A 119 18.81 -2.20 -4.92
C ALA A 119 19.99 -1.94 -5.86
N ASP A 120 21.17 -2.38 -5.45
CA ASP A 120 22.33 -2.41 -6.35
C ASP A 120 22.16 -3.57 -7.36
N CYS A 121 22.01 -3.21 -8.62
CA CYS A 121 21.73 -4.15 -9.70
C CYS A 121 22.81 -4.21 -10.78
N ALA A 122 24.04 -3.74 -10.50
CA ALA A 122 25.15 -3.70 -11.45
C ALA A 122 24.73 -3.12 -12.82
N ALA A 123 24.12 -1.93 -12.79
CA ALA A 123 23.58 -1.29 -13.98
C ALA A 123 24.66 -0.81 -14.95
N THR A 124 24.37 -0.88 -16.26
CA THR A 124 25.29 -0.43 -17.32
C THR A 124 24.58 0.44 -18.33
N LEU A 125 25.30 1.42 -18.90
CA LEU A 125 24.89 2.21 -20.06
C LEU A 125 25.78 1.83 -21.24
N ASP A 126 25.19 1.26 -22.31
CA ASP A 126 25.91 0.69 -23.47
C ASP A 126 27.04 -0.29 -23.07
N GLY A 127 26.85 -1.03 -21.97
CA GLY A 127 27.81 -1.99 -21.42
C GLY A 127 28.78 -1.41 -20.40
N GLU A 128 28.92 -0.09 -20.27
CA GLU A 128 29.78 0.54 -19.28
C GLU A 128 29.08 0.69 -17.93
N PRO A 129 29.71 0.33 -16.81
CA PRO A 129 29.13 0.44 -15.47
C PRO A 129 28.73 1.88 -15.12
N ILE A 130 27.59 2.04 -14.47
CA ILE A 130 27.10 3.32 -13.96
C ILE A 130 26.97 3.31 -12.44
N SER A 131 27.03 4.50 -11.85
CA SER A 131 26.81 4.68 -10.41
C SER A 131 25.37 5.01 -10.09
N ASN A 132 24.83 4.39 -9.03
CA ASN A 132 23.51 4.70 -8.47
C ASN A 132 23.54 6.00 -7.65
N TRP A 133 22.38 6.50 -7.29
CA TRP A 133 22.15 7.63 -6.38
C TRP A 133 22.69 8.98 -6.87
N GLN A 134 22.88 9.11 -8.17
CA GLN A 134 23.30 10.35 -8.83
C GLN A 134 22.59 10.53 -10.17
N PRO A 135 22.50 11.79 -10.68
CA PRO A 135 21.94 12.03 -12.00
C PRO A 135 22.86 11.42 -13.10
N LEU A 136 22.24 10.77 -14.05
CA LEU A 136 22.89 10.23 -15.24
C LEU A 136 22.24 10.84 -16.48
N THR A 137 23.04 11.38 -17.40
CA THR A 137 22.57 11.81 -18.72
C THR A 137 22.65 10.64 -19.69
N VAL A 138 21.52 10.28 -20.27
CA VAL A 138 21.40 9.24 -21.30
C VAL A 138 21.06 9.91 -22.63
N LYS A 139 21.77 9.54 -23.69
CA LYS A 139 21.55 10.07 -25.04
C LYS A 139 20.58 9.20 -25.83
N ALA A 140 19.90 9.82 -26.80
CA ALA A 140 19.09 9.09 -27.77
C ALA A 140 19.93 7.99 -28.46
N GLY A 141 19.35 6.78 -28.54
CA GLY A 141 19.99 5.57 -29.06
C GLY A 141 20.72 4.70 -28.03
N GLN A 142 21.05 5.24 -26.85
CA GLN A 142 21.73 4.48 -25.80
C GLN A 142 20.82 3.46 -25.12
N THR A 143 21.43 2.41 -24.60
CA THR A 143 20.74 1.30 -23.90
C THR A 143 21.19 1.24 -22.44
N LEU A 144 20.25 1.41 -21.53
CA LEU A 144 20.41 1.23 -20.09
C LEU A 144 19.99 -0.19 -19.71
N ALA A 145 20.90 -1.01 -19.23
CA ALA A 145 20.62 -2.35 -18.75
C ALA A 145 20.67 -2.36 -17.22
N LEU A 146 19.54 -2.71 -16.59
CA LEU A 146 19.44 -2.88 -15.14
C LEU A 146 19.55 -4.37 -14.84
N GLY A 147 20.68 -4.77 -14.28
CA GLY A 147 21.01 -6.16 -14.05
C GLY A 147 20.27 -6.79 -12.87
N ARG A 148 20.82 -7.86 -12.33
CA ARG A 148 20.29 -8.56 -11.16
C ARG A 148 20.70 -7.85 -9.88
N ALA A 149 19.77 -7.70 -8.94
CA ALA A 149 20.02 -7.14 -7.61
C ALA A 149 21.08 -7.99 -6.86
N GLN A 150 22.17 -7.36 -6.49
CA GLN A 150 23.24 -7.93 -5.67
C GLN A 150 22.98 -7.65 -4.19
N GLN A 151 22.50 -6.44 -3.87
CA GLN A 151 22.06 -6.02 -2.56
C GLN A 151 20.66 -5.39 -2.65
N GLY A 152 19.81 -5.64 -1.66
CA GLY A 152 18.42 -5.22 -1.69
C GLY A 152 17.54 -6.13 -2.57
N CYS A 153 16.35 -5.67 -2.86
CA CYS A 153 15.34 -6.42 -3.62
C CYS A 153 14.74 -5.59 -4.76
N ARG A 154 14.42 -4.32 -4.51
CA ARG A 154 13.74 -3.43 -5.46
C ARG A 154 14.60 -2.23 -5.83
N GLY A 155 14.65 -1.95 -7.12
CA GLY A 155 15.28 -0.76 -7.65
C GLY A 155 14.26 0.17 -8.30
N TYR A 156 14.63 1.43 -8.39
CA TYR A 156 13.78 2.53 -8.86
C TYR A 156 14.51 3.34 -9.91
N LEU A 157 13.86 3.58 -11.04
CA LEU A 157 14.35 4.47 -12.08
C LEU A 157 13.41 5.69 -12.17
N ALA A 158 13.92 6.85 -11.80
CA ALA A 158 13.28 8.13 -12.09
C ALA A 158 13.83 8.71 -13.39
N VAL A 159 12.96 9.29 -14.19
CA VAL A 159 13.29 10.09 -15.39
C VAL A 159 12.88 11.51 -15.10
N ARG A 160 13.71 12.49 -15.46
CA ARG A 160 13.36 13.91 -15.32
C ARG A 160 12.02 14.20 -16.03
N ASN A 161 11.13 14.90 -15.35
CA ASN A 161 9.72 15.16 -15.65
C ASN A 161 8.77 13.97 -15.41
N GLY A 162 9.26 12.76 -15.11
CA GLY A 162 8.46 11.56 -14.87
C GLY A 162 7.96 10.87 -16.14
N PHE A 163 7.34 9.71 -15.96
CA PHE A 163 6.66 8.99 -17.04
C PHE A 163 5.28 9.58 -17.30
N ASP A 164 4.93 9.73 -18.59
CA ASP A 164 3.62 10.24 -19.04
C ASP A 164 2.64 9.07 -19.21
N VAL A 165 2.09 8.61 -18.11
CA VAL A 165 1.04 7.57 -18.08
C VAL A 165 -0.24 8.17 -17.51
N PRO A 166 -1.43 7.67 -17.94
CA PRO A 166 -2.71 8.18 -17.46
C PRO A 166 -2.88 8.03 -15.95
N GLU A 167 -3.48 9.02 -15.31
CA GLU A 167 -4.01 8.87 -13.96
C GLU A 167 -5.28 8.02 -13.98
N TYR A 168 -5.38 7.11 -13.01
CA TYR A 168 -6.58 6.34 -12.76
C TYR A 168 -6.89 6.37 -11.26
N LEU A 169 -8.06 6.88 -10.91
CA LEU A 169 -8.46 7.12 -9.52
C LEU A 169 -7.41 7.98 -8.75
N GLY A 170 -6.93 9.05 -9.40
CA GLY A 170 -6.00 10.01 -8.79
C GLY A 170 -4.54 9.55 -8.65
N SER A 171 -4.14 8.43 -9.27
CA SER A 171 -2.77 7.91 -9.21
C SER A 171 -2.32 7.31 -10.54
N ARG A 172 -1.01 7.34 -10.79
CA ARG A 172 -0.33 6.67 -11.90
C ARG A 172 0.24 5.31 -11.51
N SER A 173 -0.04 4.83 -10.30
CA SER A 173 0.45 3.54 -9.83
C SER A 173 -0.26 2.36 -10.47
N THR A 174 0.52 1.34 -10.85
CA THR A 174 0.02 0.06 -11.34
C THR A 174 -0.48 -0.80 -10.19
N PHE A 175 -1.72 -1.26 -10.27
CA PHE A 175 -2.24 -2.38 -9.49
C PHE A 175 -2.42 -3.59 -10.39
N SER A 176 -1.44 -4.46 -10.43
CA SER A 176 -1.38 -5.56 -11.41
C SER A 176 -2.45 -6.64 -11.20
N LEU A 177 -2.90 -6.87 -9.97
CA LEU A 177 -3.99 -7.81 -9.67
C LEU A 177 -5.33 -7.30 -10.24
N GLY A 178 -5.61 -6.01 -10.06
CA GLY A 178 -6.80 -5.35 -10.60
C GLY A 178 -6.68 -4.98 -12.08
N GLN A 179 -5.49 -5.10 -12.70
CA GLN A 179 -5.19 -4.79 -14.10
C GLN A 179 -5.52 -3.35 -14.49
N PHE A 180 -5.20 -2.38 -13.64
CA PHE A 180 -5.38 -0.95 -13.92
C PHE A 180 -4.23 -0.08 -13.40
N GLY A 181 -4.19 1.17 -13.84
CA GLY A 181 -3.17 2.16 -13.53
C GLY A 181 -1.85 1.92 -14.26
N GLY A 182 -0.88 2.82 -14.08
CA GLY A 182 0.44 2.74 -14.68
C GLY A 182 0.43 2.59 -16.20
N HIS A 183 1.37 1.81 -16.72
CA HIS A 183 1.42 1.44 -18.14
C HIS A 183 0.56 0.20 -18.39
N ALA A 184 -0.61 0.39 -19.01
CA ALA A 184 -1.55 -0.66 -19.40
C ALA A 184 -2.04 -1.58 -18.26
N GLY A 185 -2.03 -1.14 -17.00
CA GLY A 185 -2.53 -1.91 -15.84
C GLY A 185 -1.74 -3.18 -15.50
N ARG A 186 -0.51 -3.32 -15.98
CA ARG A 186 0.28 -4.55 -15.86
C ARG A 186 1.78 -4.28 -15.72
N THR A 187 2.52 -5.32 -15.43
CA THR A 187 3.98 -5.30 -15.56
C THR A 187 4.41 -5.10 -17.01
N LEU A 188 5.59 -4.50 -17.20
CA LEU A 188 6.16 -4.24 -18.51
C LEU A 188 6.37 -5.50 -19.33
N ARG A 189 6.32 -5.34 -20.66
CA ARG A 189 6.59 -6.38 -21.66
C ARG A 189 7.60 -5.87 -22.68
N VAL A 190 8.21 -6.79 -23.40
CA VAL A 190 9.06 -6.46 -24.55
C VAL A 190 8.28 -5.61 -25.54
N ALA A 191 8.92 -4.60 -26.10
CA ALA A 191 8.39 -3.62 -27.03
C ALA A 191 7.36 -2.63 -26.44
N ASP A 192 7.15 -2.59 -25.10
CA ASP A 192 6.42 -1.48 -24.50
C ASP A 192 7.19 -0.16 -24.74
N MET A 193 6.44 0.87 -25.10
CA MET A 193 6.95 2.23 -25.32
C MET A 193 6.47 3.11 -24.17
N LEU A 194 7.40 3.55 -23.32
CA LEU A 194 7.11 4.34 -22.13
C LEU A 194 7.31 5.83 -22.44
N PRO A 195 6.24 6.63 -22.57
CA PRO A 195 6.38 8.05 -22.81
C PRO A 195 6.96 8.78 -21.60
N ILE A 196 7.82 9.77 -21.87
CA ILE A 196 8.36 10.69 -20.87
C ILE A 196 7.58 12.00 -20.95
N SER A 197 7.19 12.53 -19.78
CA SER A 197 6.53 13.83 -19.71
C SER A 197 7.46 14.93 -20.18
N ARG A 198 6.93 15.86 -20.96
CA ARG A 198 7.67 17.06 -21.38
C ARG A 198 7.60 18.14 -20.32
N PRO A 199 8.63 19.00 -20.22
CA PRO A 199 8.49 20.22 -19.44
C PRO A 199 7.24 20.97 -19.90
N ALA A 200 6.37 21.35 -18.96
CA ALA A 200 5.29 22.28 -19.29
C ALA A 200 5.93 23.55 -19.89
N LEU A 201 5.59 23.88 -21.14
CA LEU A 201 5.92 25.19 -21.68
C LEU A 201 5.27 26.23 -20.75
N ALA A 202 6.05 27.20 -20.31
CA ALA A 202 5.68 28.21 -19.31
C ALA A 202 4.50 29.07 -19.79
N ALA A 203 3.31 28.51 -19.70
CA ALA A 203 2.06 29.24 -19.94
C ALA A 203 1.01 28.74 -18.94
N CYS A 204 0.76 29.59 -17.97
CA CYS A 204 -0.34 29.50 -17.00
C CYS A 204 -0.17 28.52 -15.84
N THR A 205 -0.04 29.11 -14.66
CA THR A 205 0.12 28.55 -13.30
C THR A 205 1.48 27.91 -13.05
N THR A 206 2.21 28.51 -12.12
CA THR A 206 3.55 28.11 -11.68
C THR A 206 3.63 26.60 -11.43
N PRO A 207 4.29 25.81 -12.31
CA PRO A 207 4.70 24.48 -11.90
C PRO A 207 5.64 24.61 -10.71
N PRO A 208 5.63 23.66 -9.74
CA PRO A 208 6.61 23.67 -8.67
C PRO A 208 8.01 23.74 -9.31
N PRO A 209 8.94 24.51 -8.73
CA PRO A 209 10.24 24.72 -9.33
C PRO A 209 10.95 23.37 -9.45
N VAL A 210 11.13 22.90 -10.69
CA VAL A 210 11.96 21.72 -10.97
C VAL A 210 13.38 22.10 -10.55
N SER A 211 13.88 21.50 -9.46
CA SER A 211 15.22 21.80 -8.97
C SER A 211 16.28 21.28 -9.93
N ALA A 212 17.49 21.80 -9.85
CA ALA A 212 18.59 21.25 -10.63
C ALA A 212 18.88 19.81 -10.16
N PRO A 213 19.21 18.87 -11.07
CA PRO A 213 19.64 17.54 -10.70
C PRO A 213 20.88 17.59 -9.81
N GLN A 214 20.88 16.81 -8.71
CA GLN A 214 22.05 16.71 -7.82
C GLN A 214 22.23 15.29 -7.29
N ALA A 215 23.48 14.90 -7.06
CA ALA A 215 23.81 13.61 -6.45
C ALA A 215 23.38 13.59 -4.98
N LEU A 216 23.01 12.41 -4.49
CA LEU A 216 22.75 12.19 -3.08
C LEU A 216 24.06 12.12 -2.28
N ASP A 217 24.07 12.69 -1.07
CA ASP A 217 25.18 12.48 -0.14
C ASP A 217 25.32 10.99 0.18
N ALA A 218 26.53 10.45 0.10
CA ALA A 218 26.80 9.03 0.36
C ALA A 218 26.34 8.58 1.76
N ALA A 219 26.34 9.48 2.75
CA ALA A 219 25.87 9.20 4.10
C ALA A 219 24.35 8.93 4.17
N LEU A 220 23.58 9.28 3.14
CA LEU A 220 22.14 9.08 3.06
C LEU A 220 21.76 7.80 2.33
N ILE A 221 22.70 7.13 1.67
CA ILE A 221 22.43 5.89 0.93
C ILE A 221 22.11 4.77 1.94
N PRO A 222 20.91 4.18 1.89
CA PRO A 222 20.55 3.11 2.81
C PRO A 222 21.43 1.88 2.61
N HIS A 223 21.77 1.21 3.70
CA HIS A 223 22.45 -0.07 3.65
C HIS A 223 21.41 -1.21 3.52
N TYR A 224 21.53 -2.00 2.47
CA TYR A 224 20.65 -3.15 2.19
C TYR A 224 21.37 -4.46 2.53
N GLY A 225 21.16 -4.95 3.75
CA GLY A 225 21.72 -6.22 4.23
C GLY A 225 20.77 -7.40 4.04
N THR A 226 21.03 -8.47 4.80
CA THR A 226 20.17 -9.65 4.91
C THR A 226 19.54 -9.79 6.30
N GLU A 227 19.92 -8.92 7.23
CA GLU A 227 19.39 -8.82 8.59
C GLU A 227 18.78 -7.43 8.77
N TRP A 228 17.49 -7.40 9.14
CA TRP A 228 16.71 -6.18 9.20
C TRP A 228 16.20 -5.94 10.61
N ARG A 229 16.32 -4.70 11.09
CA ARG A 229 15.65 -4.24 12.30
C ARG A 229 14.55 -3.26 11.90
N ILE A 230 13.30 -3.60 12.25
CA ILE A 230 12.11 -2.84 11.83
C ILE A 230 11.35 -2.40 13.08
N GLY A 231 11.13 -1.09 13.20
CA GLY A 231 10.34 -0.49 14.26
C GLY A 231 8.85 -0.67 14.03
N VAL A 232 8.13 -1.12 15.06
CA VAL A 232 6.70 -1.37 15.02
C VAL A 232 5.99 -0.75 16.22
N LEU A 233 4.72 -0.38 16.04
CA LEU A 233 3.83 -0.05 17.14
C LEU A 233 3.06 -1.30 17.54
N TYR A 234 2.90 -1.52 18.84
CA TYR A 234 2.17 -2.65 19.40
C TYR A 234 0.66 -2.40 19.29
N GLY A 235 -0.05 -3.35 18.70
CA GLY A 235 -1.50 -3.28 18.45
C GLY A 235 -1.87 -3.43 16.95
N PRO A 236 -3.17 -3.56 16.64
CA PRO A 236 -4.33 -3.41 17.56
C PRO A 236 -4.66 -4.63 18.42
N HIS A 237 -4.31 -5.86 18.03
CA HIS A 237 -4.76 -7.11 18.66
C HIS A 237 -3.62 -7.76 19.47
N GLY A 238 -3.43 -7.33 20.69
CA GLY A 238 -2.34 -7.80 21.57
C GLY A 238 -2.76 -8.80 22.63
N ALA A 239 -1.90 -8.93 23.66
CA ALA A 239 -2.18 -9.64 24.88
C ALA A 239 -2.95 -8.72 25.85
N PRO A 240 -3.82 -9.26 26.72
CA PRO A 240 -4.16 -10.68 26.86
C PRO A 240 -5.33 -11.12 25.96
N ASP A 241 -5.93 -10.22 25.17
CA ASP A 241 -7.20 -10.47 24.46
C ASP A 241 -7.07 -11.59 23.42
N PHE A 242 -5.98 -11.61 22.67
CA PHE A 242 -5.79 -12.52 21.54
C PHE A 242 -4.56 -13.43 21.72
N PHE A 243 -3.46 -12.87 22.17
CA PHE A 243 -2.20 -13.58 22.40
C PHE A 243 -1.89 -13.68 23.89
N THR A 244 -1.14 -14.71 24.28
CA THR A 244 -0.53 -14.70 25.60
C THR A 244 0.62 -13.69 25.66
N GLN A 245 0.93 -13.14 26.83
CA GLN A 245 2.08 -12.24 26.99
C GLN A 245 3.39 -12.93 26.52
N ALA A 246 3.56 -14.21 26.84
CA ALA A 246 4.71 -14.99 26.40
C ALA A 246 4.84 -15.05 24.87
N ALA A 247 3.74 -15.13 24.13
CA ALA A 247 3.76 -15.10 22.67
C ALA A 247 4.21 -13.73 22.12
N ILE A 248 3.80 -12.64 22.76
CA ILE A 248 4.24 -11.29 22.39
C ILE A 248 5.73 -11.11 22.69
N ASP A 249 6.20 -11.55 23.85
CA ASP A 249 7.62 -11.49 24.22
C ASP A 249 8.48 -12.32 23.23
N GLU A 250 8.02 -13.52 22.87
CA GLU A 250 8.68 -14.37 21.87
C GLU A 250 8.67 -13.73 20.47
N PHE A 251 7.59 -13.06 20.08
CA PHE A 251 7.51 -12.36 18.80
C PHE A 251 8.63 -11.33 18.66
N PHE A 252 8.91 -10.53 19.69
CA PHE A 252 9.95 -9.52 19.69
C PHE A 252 11.37 -10.09 19.92
N ALA A 253 11.49 -11.24 20.55
CA ALA A 253 12.75 -11.92 20.78
C ALA A 253 13.24 -12.73 19.56
N SER A 254 12.38 -12.98 18.59
CA SER A 254 12.63 -13.88 17.47
C SER A 254 13.17 -13.17 16.23
N ASP A 255 13.97 -13.89 15.45
CA ASP A 255 14.35 -13.53 14.08
C ASP A 255 13.39 -14.21 13.10
N TRP A 256 12.61 -13.42 12.39
CA TRP A 256 11.62 -13.88 11.44
C TRP A 256 12.22 -14.00 10.04
N GLN A 257 12.16 -15.19 9.45
CA GLN A 257 12.69 -15.40 8.10
C GLN A 257 11.65 -15.06 7.03
N VAL A 258 12.05 -14.31 6.00
CA VAL A 258 11.21 -14.00 4.85
C VAL A 258 11.02 -15.25 3.99
N HIS A 259 9.75 -15.62 3.78
CA HIS A 259 9.37 -16.78 2.97
C HIS A 259 9.44 -16.47 1.46
N TYR A 260 9.73 -17.47 0.64
CA TYR A 260 9.84 -17.30 -0.82
C TYR A 260 8.51 -16.89 -1.49
N ASN A 261 7.37 -17.24 -0.89
CA ASN A 261 6.06 -16.84 -1.38
C ASN A 261 5.68 -15.47 -0.79
N SER A 262 6.42 -14.44 -1.19
CA SER A 262 6.25 -13.04 -0.78
C SER A 262 6.20 -12.15 -2.01
N ASN A 263 5.31 -11.16 -2.01
CA ASN A 263 5.13 -10.24 -3.13
C ASN A 263 4.58 -8.88 -2.65
N ARG A 264 4.08 -8.06 -3.57
CA ARG A 264 3.49 -6.75 -3.28
C ARG A 264 2.16 -6.79 -2.51
N LEU A 265 1.50 -7.95 -2.42
CA LEU A 265 0.28 -8.15 -1.60
C LEU A 265 0.63 -8.38 -0.13
N GLY A 266 1.74 -9.07 0.13
CA GLY A 266 2.19 -9.36 1.47
C GLY A 266 3.53 -10.10 1.52
N VAL A 267 4.25 -9.88 2.61
CA VAL A 267 5.51 -10.56 2.91
C VAL A 267 5.27 -11.59 3.99
N ARG A 268 5.28 -12.86 3.61
CA ARG A 268 5.09 -13.98 4.53
C ARG A 268 6.37 -14.22 5.33
N LEU A 269 6.20 -14.50 6.63
CA LEU A 269 7.31 -14.78 7.54
C LEU A 269 7.21 -16.21 8.09
N VAL A 270 8.37 -16.74 8.44
CA VAL A 270 8.55 -18.04 9.11
C VAL A 270 9.25 -17.83 10.43
N GLY A 271 8.71 -18.39 11.50
CA GLY A 271 9.24 -18.27 12.86
C GLY A 271 8.43 -19.10 13.85
N PRO A 272 8.53 -18.81 15.15
CA PRO A 272 7.82 -19.56 16.17
C PRO A 272 6.30 -19.41 16.05
N LYS A 273 5.57 -20.45 16.45
CA LYS A 273 4.11 -20.41 16.51
C LYS A 273 3.67 -19.72 17.78
N PRO A 274 2.73 -18.76 17.72
CA PRO A 274 2.27 -18.06 18.90
C PRO A 274 1.40 -18.94 19.80
N SER A 275 1.42 -18.65 21.10
CA SER A 275 0.44 -19.17 22.06
C SER A 275 -0.77 -18.24 22.07
N TRP A 276 -1.95 -18.81 21.91
CA TRP A 276 -3.21 -18.10 21.81
C TRP A 276 -3.92 -18.08 23.16
N THR A 277 -4.55 -16.94 23.50
CA THR A 277 -5.39 -16.83 24.72
C THR A 277 -6.75 -17.50 24.49
N ARG A 278 -7.30 -17.43 23.28
CA ARG A 278 -8.61 -18.00 22.95
C ARG A 278 -8.56 -19.50 22.76
N ALA A 279 -8.72 -20.24 23.86
CA ALA A 279 -8.61 -21.71 23.90
C ALA A 279 -9.66 -22.44 23.04
N ASN A 280 -10.83 -21.85 22.85
CA ASN A 280 -11.95 -22.42 22.09
C ASN A 280 -11.90 -22.13 20.59
N GLY A 281 -10.80 -21.60 20.09
CA GLY A 281 -10.65 -21.15 18.72
C GLY A 281 -11.13 -19.71 18.49
N GLY A 282 -11.06 -19.27 17.26
CA GLY A 282 -11.55 -17.97 16.81
C GLY A 282 -13.05 -18.00 16.49
N GLU A 283 -13.48 -17.06 15.66
CA GLU A 283 -14.88 -16.95 15.25
C GLU A 283 -15.35 -18.21 14.52
N ALA A 284 -16.62 -18.58 14.76
CA ALA A 284 -17.24 -19.81 14.23
C ALA A 284 -16.47 -21.11 14.57
N GLY A 285 -15.69 -21.14 15.67
CA GLY A 285 -14.88 -22.28 16.05
C GLY A 285 -13.69 -22.55 15.13
N LEU A 286 -13.28 -21.56 14.33
CA LEU A 286 -12.11 -21.59 13.46
C LEU A 286 -10.82 -21.39 14.27
N HIS A 287 -9.74 -21.04 13.59
CA HIS A 287 -8.45 -20.82 14.23
C HIS A 287 -8.49 -19.63 15.21
N PRO A 288 -7.77 -19.64 16.36
CA PRO A 288 -7.75 -18.52 17.31
C PRO A 288 -7.34 -17.16 16.72
N SER A 289 -6.65 -17.15 15.58
CA SER A 289 -6.31 -15.92 14.86
C SER A 289 -7.49 -15.26 14.16
N ASN A 290 -8.63 -15.93 14.02
CA ASN A 290 -9.78 -15.41 13.30
C ASN A 290 -10.56 -14.39 14.11
N VAL A 291 -10.93 -13.28 13.48
CA VAL A 291 -11.90 -12.28 13.93
C VAL A 291 -12.92 -12.07 12.82
N HIS A 292 -14.07 -11.45 13.13
CA HIS A 292 -14.93 -10.94 12.07
C HIS A 292 -14.21 -9.85 11.28
N ASP A 293 -14.70 -9.57 10.09
CA ASP A 293 -14.10 -8.66 9.12
C ASP A 293 -13.67 -7.34 9.77
N CYS A 294 -12.37 -7.12 9.82
CA CYS A 294 -11.70 -6.01 10.46
C CYS A 294 -10.77 -5.32 9.46
N GLU A 295 -10.60 -4.04 9.61
CA GLU A 295 -9.76 -3.24 8.74
C GLU A 295 -8.28 -3.46 9.02
N TYR A 296 -7.50 -3.46 7.95
CA TYR A 296 -6.06 -3.58 8.02
C TYR A 296 -5.35 -2.27 7.72
N ALA A 297 -4.36 -1.97 8.54
CA ALA A 297 -3.40 -0.91 8.25
C ALA A 297 -2.33 -1.43 7.26
N ILE A 298 -1.81 -0.54 6.41
CA ILE A 298 -0.60 -0.85 5.63
C ILE A 298 0.57 -1.01 6.61
N GLY A 299 1.29 -2.11 6.50
CA GLY A 299 2.34 -2.46 7.45
C GLY A 299 1.85 -3.27 8.66
N ALA A 300 0.54 -3.54 8.79
CA ALA A 300 0.05 -4.47 9.80
C ALA A 300 0.61 -5.87 9.55
N ILE A 301 0.95 -6.57 10.63
CA ILE A 301 1.39 -7.96 10.57
C ILE A 301 0.24 -8.83 11.02
N ASN A 302 -0.48 -9.43 10.08
CA ASN A 302 -1.56 -10.33 10.42
C ASN A 302 -1.08 -11.76 10.62
N PHE A 303 -1.78 -12.51 11.48
CA PHE A 303 -1.54 -13.94 11.68
C PHE A 303 -2.58 -14.76 10.91
N THR A 304 -2.24 -15.18 9.70
CA THR A 304 -3.06 -16.12 8.92
C THR A 304 -2.83 -17.53 9.45
N GLY A 305 -3.66 -17.95 10.42
CA GLY A 305 -3.35 -19.10 11.26
C GLY A 305 -2.15 -18.79 12.15
N ASP A 306 -1.16 -19.68 12.16
CA ASP A 306 0.07 -19.52 12.94
C ASP A 306 1.18 -18.75 12.20
N PHE A 307 0.92 -18.27 10.98
CA PHE A 307 1.94 -17.64 10.14
C PHE A 307 1.72 -16.13 10.03
N PRO A 308 2.72 -15.31 10.39
CA PRO A 308 2.62 -13.86 10.22
C PRO A 308 2.86 -13.46 8.76
N VAL A 309 2.08 -12.48 8.31
CA VAL A 309 2.19 -11.86 6.98
C VAL A 309 2.18 -10.34 7.15
N ILE A 310 3.24 -9.67 6.70
CA ILE A 310 3.25 -8.20 6.62
C ILE A 310 2.38 -7.79 5.46
N LEU A 311 1.33 -7.02 5.71
CA LEU A 311 0.46 -6.46 4.67
C LEU A 311 1.11 -5.24 4.04
N THR A 312 1.14 -5.20 2.71
CA THR A 312 1.86 -4.18 1.97
C THR A 312 0.91 -3.37 1.07
N HIS A 313 1.47 -2.52 0.21
CA HIS A 313 0.75 -1.52 -0.56
C HIS A 313 -0.31 -2.05 -1.55
N ASP A 314 -0.21 -3.31 -1.97
CA ASP A 314 -1.22 -3.99 -2.81
C ASP A 314 -2.06 -5.00 -1.99
N GLY A 315 -1.91 -5.01 -0.65
CA GLY A 315 -2.60 -5.93 0.25
C GLY A 315 -4.10 -5.62 0.40
N PRO A 316 -4.82 -6.48 1.11
CA PRO A 316 -6.25 -6.29 1.36
C PRO A 316 -6.50 -5.19 2.40
N SER A 317 -7.60 -4.44 2.23
CA SER A 317 -8.04 -3.42 3.19
C SER A 317 -8.80 -3.99 4.39
N LEU A 318 -9.41 -5.15 4.20
CA LEU A 318 -10.24 -5.84 5.19
C LEU A 318 -9.84 -7.31 5.27
N GLY A 319 -10.03 -7.91 6.41
CA GLY A 319 -9.87 -9.34 6.58
C GLY A 319 -10.21 -9.84 7.98
N GLY A 320 -10.08 -11.13 8.18
CA GLY A 320 -10.54 -11.85 9.36
C GLY A 320 -9.41 -12.37 10.25
N PHE A 321 -8.27 -11.65 10.37
CA PHE A 321 -7.13 -12.11 11.17
C PHE A 321 -6.58 -11.03 12.07
N VAL A 322 -6.17 -11.45 13.27
CA VAL A 322 -5.58 -10.56 14.28
C VAL A 322 -4.21 -10.03 13.88
N CYS A 323 -3.94 -8.78 14.22
CA CYS A 323 -2.68 -8.08 13.97
C CYS A 323 -2.06 -7.59 15.30
N PRO A 324 -1.03 -8.23 15.85
CA PRO A 324 -0.42 -7.78 17.11
C PRO A 324 0.43 -6.53 16.97
N VAL A 325 0.95 -6.22 15.78
CA VAL A 325 1.81 -5.06 15.54
C VAL A 325 1.58 -4.46 14.17
N THR A 326 1.92 -3.16 14.04
CA THR A 326 1.93 -2.44 12.77
C THR A 326 3.28 -1.74 12.58
N ILE A 327 3.90 -1.88 11.43
CA ILE A 327 5.17 -1.24 11.08
C ILE A 327 4.97 0.27 10.97
N ALA A 328 5.85 1.03 11.62
CA ALA A 328 5.84 2.50 11.53
C ALA A 328 6.07 2.99 10.10
N LYS A 329 5.41 4.08 9.69
CA LYS A 329 5.48 4.62 8.33
C LYS A 329 6.93 4.85 7.86
N ALA A 330 7.77 5.42 8.72
CA ALA A 330 9.19 5.67 8.40
C ALA A 330 10.03 4.40 8.24
N GLU A 331 9.53 3.24 8.60
CA GLU A 331 10.20 1.94 8.55
C GLU A 331 9.70 1.06 7.38
N LEU A 332 8.55 1.41 6.76
CA LEU A 332 7.91 0.61 5.71
C LEU A 332 8.80 0.39 4.49
N TRP A 333 9.64 1.35 4.12
CA TRP A 333 10.56 1.24 3.00
C TRP A 333 11.46 -0.01 3.10
N LYS A 334 11.82 -0.45 4.32
CA LYS A 334 12.63 -1.64 4.56
C LYS A 334 11.93 -2.90 4.04
N VAL A 335 10.59 -2.98 4.19
CA VAL A 335 9.79 -4.10 3.66
C VAL A 335 9.88 -4.16 2.13
N GLY A 336 10.07 -3.03 1.48
CA GLY A 336 10.34 -2.95 0.05
C GLY A 336 11.66 -3.62 -0.37
N GLN A 337 12.62 -3.74 0.54
CA GLN A 337 13.97 -4.24 0.24
C GLN A 337 14.25 -5.65 0.75
N VAL A 338 13.41 -6.20 1.63
CA VAL A 338 13.58 -7.59 2.08
C VAL A 338 13.32 -8.57 0.93
N LYS A 339 14.06 -9.66 0.93
CA LYS A 339 13.95 -10.74 -0.06
C LYS A 339 13.90 -12.12 0.63
N PRO A 340 13.44 -13.16 -0.06
CA PRO A 340 13.40 -14.51 0.49
C PRO A 340 14.72 -14.94 1.12
N GLY A 341 14.63 -15.45 2.35
CA GLY A 341 15.79 -15.88 3.14
C GLY A 341 16.34 -14.82 4.10
N ASP A 342 16.04 -13.54 3.90
CA ASP A 342 16.42 -12.48 4.82
C ASP A 342 15.75 -12.69 6.20
N ARG A 343 16.35 -12.11 7.24
CA ARG A 343 15.86 -12.15 8.61
C ARG A 343 15.39 -10.77 9.07
N ILE A 344 14.27 -10.74 9.76
CA ILE A 344 13.70 -9.52 10.32
C ILE A 344 13.57 -9.69 11.82
N ARG A 345 14.08 -8.73 12.57
CA ARG A 345 13.78 -8.56 14.00
C ARG A 345 12.97 -7.31 14.20
N PHE A 346 11.77 -7.47 14.75
CA PHE A 346 10.94 -6.35 15.13
C PHE A 346 11.33 -5.79 16.48
N HIS A 347 11.19 -4.49 16.66
CA HIS A 347 11.37 -3.84 17.95
C HIS A 347 10.28 -2.79 18.18
N PRO A 348 9.74 -2.70 19.39
CA PRO A 348 8.68 -1.76 19.69
C PRO A 348 9.21 -0.32 19.72
N ILE A 349 8.43 0.59 19.15
CA ILE A 349 8.64 2.04 19.22
C ILE A 349 7.35 2.74 19.60
N SER A 350 7.46 3.97 20.14
CA SER A 350 6.31 4.81 20.46
C SER A 350 5.79 5.56 19.23
N ALA A 351 4.57 6.08 19.31
CA ALA A 351 4.00 6.95 18.27
C ALA A 351 4.84 8.23 18.09
N ASP A 352 5.40 8.79 19.17
CA ASP A 352 6.28 9.97 19.11
C ASP A 352 7.60 9.65 18.41
N ASP A 353 8.21 8.48 18.66
CA ASP A 353 9.41 8.03 17.96
C ASP A 353 9.11 7.83 16.45
N ALA A 354 7.99 7.18 16.12
CA ALA A 354 7.56 6.99 14.74
C ALA A 354 7.39 8.33 14.01
N LEU A 355 6.69 9.29 14.62
CA LEU A 355 6.48 10.64 14.07
C LEU A 355 7.81 11.39 13.89
N ALA A 356 8.73 11.32 14.86
CA ALA A 356 10.02 11.98 14.76
C ALA A 356 10.88 11.41 13.62
N ARG A 357 10.89 10.08 13.45
CA ARG A 357 11.57 9.40 12.34
C ARG A 357 10.97 9.80 11.00
N GLU A 358 9.66 9.86 10.89
CA GLU A 358 8.98 10.30 9.66
C GLU A 358 9.33 11.75 9.31
N LYS A 359 9.29 12.66 10.28
CA LYS A 359 9.69 14.06 10.07
C LYS A 359 11.16 14.18 9.63
N ALA A 360 12.07 13.41 10.24
CA ALA A 360 13.47 13.39 9.83
C ALA A 360 13.63 12.87 8.40
N GLN A 361 12.93 11.78 8.04
CA GLN A 361 12.93 11.23 6.69
C GLN A 361 12.39 12.24 5.65
N GLN A 362 11.31 12.95 5.97
CA GLN A 362 10.77 14.01 5.13
C GLN A 362 11.78 15.14 4.90
N GLN A 363 12.52 15.55 5.92
CA GLN A 363 13.57 16.57 5.79
C GLN A 363 14.73 16.09 4.89
N VAL A 364 15.13 14.82 5.02
CA VAL A 364 16.12 14.21 4.11
C VAL A 364 15.65 14.29 2.66
N ILE A 365 14.41 13.89 2.37
CA ILE A 365 13.84 13.91 1.02
C ILE A 365 13.72 15.33 0.48
N ALA A 366 13.27 16.26 1.30
CA ALA A 366 13.10 17.66 0.89
C ALA A 366 14.42 18.36 0.58
N THR A 367 15.48 18.08 1.35
CA THR A 367 16.75 18.82 1.33
C THR A 367 17.90 18.05 0.69
N LEU A 368 17.80 16.74 0.53
CA LEU A 368 18.88 15.80 0.16
C LEU A 368 20.11 15.93 1.08
N ARG A 369 19.88 16.27 2.35
CA ARG A 369 20.92 16.43 3.36
C ARG A 369 20.63 15.56 4.59
N PRO A 370 21.67 15.10 5.32
CA PRO A 370 21.49 14.33 6.54
C PRO A 370 20.61 15.04 7.57
N HIS A 371 19.66 14.30 8.12
CA HIS A 371 18.80 14.73 9.21
C HIS A 371 18.51 13.53 10.12
N HIS A 372 18.55 13.73 11.43
CA HIS A 372 18.42 12.67 12.40
C HIS A 372 17.22 12.90 13.32
N ALA A 373 16.47 11.84 13.60
CA ALA A 373 15.44 11.84 14.63
C ALA A 373 16.08 11.77 16.03
N PRO A 374 15.47 12.39 17.05
CA PRO A 374 15.87 12.16 18.44
C PRO A 374 15.68 10.69 18.83
N THR A 375 16.39 10.25 19.88
CA THR A 375 16.25 8.90 20.43
C THR A 375 15.18 8.88 21.51
N PHE A 376 14.31 7.89 21.46
CA PHE A 376 13.24 7.68 22.44
C PHE A 376 13.47 6.40 23.26
N ALA A 377 12.88 6.34 24.45
CA ALA A 377 12.87 5.13 25.26
C ALA A 377 11.99 4.06 24.58
N VAL A 378 12.38 2.79 24.74
CA VAL A 378 11.57 1.66 24.27
C VAL A 378 10.29 1.60 25.12
N PRO A 379 9.09 1.56 24.51
CA PRO A 379 7.83 1.52 25.25
C PRO A 379 7.66 0.17 25.97
N SER A 380 6.95 0.21 27.10
CA SER A 380 6.50 -1.01 27.79
C SER A 380 5.39 -1.69 26.98
N LEU A 381 5.46 -3.01 26.87
CA LEU A 381 4.44 -3.85 26.24
C LEU A 381 3.56 -4.59 27.27
N ALA A 382 3.83 -4.37 28.55
CA ALA A 382 3.05 -4.96 29.64
C ALA A 382 1.64 -4.36 29.72
N GLU A 383 0.73 -5.07 30.36
CA GLU A 383 -0.60 -4.54 30.69
C GLU A 383 -0.47 -3.21 31.45
N THR A 384 -1.37 -2.29 31.13
CA THR A 384 -1.52 -1.01 31.84
C THR A 384 -2.66 -1.12 32.87
N ALA A 385 -2.82 -0.10 33.70
CA ALA A 385 -3.96 -0.03 34.63
C ALA A 385 -5.33 -0.04 33.92
N SER A 386 -5.38 0.28 32.63
CA SER A 386 -6.57 0.26 31.77
C SER A 386 -6.75 -1.04 30.97
N GLY A 387 -5.90 -2.07 31.17
CA GLY A 387 -5.95 -3.35 30.45
C GLY A 387 -4.76 -3.58 29.51
N SER A 388 -5.03 -3.91 28.24
CA SER A 388 -3.98 -4.14 27.24
C SER A 388 -3.24 -2.84 26.88
N ALA A 389 -1.93 -2.91 26.72
CA ALA A 389 -1.10 -1.79 26.22
C ALA A 389 -1.48 -1.34 24.80
N THR A 390 -2.34 -2.08 24.09
CA THR A 390 -2.86 -1.72 22.77
C THR A 390 -4.07 -0.81 22.83
N ILE A 391 -4.70 -0.61 23.99
CA ILE A 391 -5.92 0.18 24.18
C ILE A 391 -5.54 1.62 24.49
N LEU A 392 -5.97 2.54 23.61
CA LEU A 392 -5.80 3.99 23.77
C LEU A 392 -6.89 4.59 24.67
N ALA A 393 -8.11 4.08 24.54
CA ALA A 393 -9.25 4.45 25.37
C ALA A 393 -10.34 3.37 25.29
N ALA A 394 -11.21 3.32 26.30
CA ALA A 394 -12.41 2.49 26.30
C ALA A 394 -13.59 3.26 26.90
N ILE A 395 -14.78 3.03 26.37
CA ILE A 395 -16.06 3.56 26.85
C ILE A 395 -16.93 2.35 27.15
N ASP A 396 -17.40 2.22 28.39
CA ASP A 396 -18.26 1.13 28.79
C ASP A 396 -19.64 1.18 28.11
N ALA A 397 -20.25 0.01 27.90
CA ALA A 397 -21.59 -0.09 27.38
C ALA A 397 -22.60 0.55 28.36
N THR A 398 -23.64 1.16 27.78
CA THR A 398 -24.82 1.66 28.53
C THR A 398 -26.07 0.89 28.08
N ALA A 399 -27.25 1.29 28.58
CA ALA A 399 -28.51 0.70 28.13
C ALA A 399 -28.81 0.96 26.63
N THR A 400 -28.22 1.98 26.05
CA THR A 400 -28.53 2.44 24.67
C THR A 400 -27.33 2.53 23.77
N THR A 401 -26.11 2.37 24.30
CA THR A 401 -24.87 2.44 23.51
C THR A 401 -23.98 1.22 23.76
N PRO A 402 -23.40 0.61 22.74
CA PRO A 402 -22.44 -0.48 22.90
C PRO A 402 -21.15 0.03 23.55
N GLN A 403 -20.36 -0.87 24.10
CA GLN A 403 -18.98 -0.59 24.47
C GLN A 403 -18.21 -0.09 23.22
N ALA A 404 -17.30 0.87 23.41
CA ALA A 404 -16.38 1.28 22.36
C ALA A 404 -14.93 1.16 22.86
N VAL A 405 -14.07 0.51 22.07
CA VAL A 405 -12.66 0.32 22.38
C VAL A 405 -11.83 0.94 21.26
N TYR A 406 -10.94 1.86 21.63
CA TYR A 406 -10.03 2.54 20.72
C TYR A 406 -8.65 1.91 20.82
N ARG A 407 -8.12 1.40 19.72
CA ARG A 407 -6.87 0.63 19.72
C ARG A 407 -5.80 1.29 18.87
N GLN A 408 -4.55 1.16 19.32
CA GLN A 408 -3.36 1.53 18.56
C GLN A 408 -3.24 0.63 17.32
N ALA A 409 -3.26 1.20 16.13
CA ALA A 409 -3.13 0.47 14.86
C ALA A 409 -1.99 1.03 13.98
N GLY A 410 -0.84 1.32 14.58
CA GLY A 410 0.28 1.99 13.92
C GLY A 410 0.30 3.51 14.20
N ASP A 411 1.22 4.21 13.56
CA ASP A 411 1.39 5.67 13.71
C ASP A 411 0.49 6.50 12.78
N LYS A 412 -0.24 5.84 11.88
CA LYS A 412 -1.13 6.46 10.88
C LYS A 412 -2.59 6.00 10.99
N TYR A 413 -2.91 5.13 11.96
CA TYR A 413 -4.24 4.55 12.08
C TYR A 413 -4.67 4.43 13.53
N VAL A 414 -5.95 4.62 13.78
CA VAL A 414 -6.65 4.26 15.02
C VAL A 414 -7.79 3.32 14.64
N LEU A 415 -7.87 2.18 15.31
CA LEU A 415 -8.97 1.22 15.17
C LEU A 415 -9.97 1.43 16.31
N ILE A 416 -11.25 1.57 15.97
CA ILE A 416 -12.35 1.71 16.91
C ILE A 416 -13.24 0.48 16.76
N GLU A 417 -13.47 -0.25 17.84
CA GLU A 417 -14.33 -1.45 17.86
C GLU A 417 -15.53 -1.23 18.76
N TYR A 418 -16.70 -1.71 18.33
CA TYR A 418 -17.95 -1.61 19.05
C TYR A 418 -18.48 -2.97 19.49
N GLY A 419 -18.85 -3.09 20.77
CA GLY A 419 -19.49 -4.26 21.34
C GLY A 419 -18.68 -5.55 21.23
N ASP A 420 -19.36 -6.68 21.36
CA ASP A 420 -18.76 -8.01 21.21
C ASP A 420 -18.41 -8.32 19.75
N ASN A 421 -17.53 -9.29 19.55
CA ASN A 421 -17.12 -9.73 18.21
C ASN A 421 -18.21 -10.61 17.55
N VAL A 422 -19.34 -10.01 17.22
CA VAL A 422 -20.53 -10.63 16.60
C VAL A 422 -20.98 -9.85 15.36
N LEU A 423 -21.68 -10.54 14.46
CA LEU A 423 -22.33 -9.92 13.30
C LEU A 423 -23.65 -9.27 13.76
N ASP A 424 -23.65 -7.96 13.94
CA ASP A 424 -24.82 -7.19 14.38
C ASP A 424 -24.96 -5.90 13.56
N LEU A 425 -26.13 -5.74 12.94
CA LEU A 425 -26.43 -4.56 12.13
C LEU A 425 -26.45 -3.26 12.95
N ALA A 426 -26.83 -3.32 14.24
CA ALA A 426 -26.81 -2.15 15.11
C ALA A 426 -25.38 -1.64 15.33
N LEU A 427 -24.41 -2.56 15.52
CA LEU A 427 -22.99 -2.21 15.61
C LEU A 427 -22.50 -1.59 14.29
N ARG A 428 -22.88 -2.16 13.15
CA ARG A 428 -22.52 -1.60 11.83
C ARG A 428 -23.12 -0.20 11.60
N LEU A 429 -24.35 0.05 12.07
CA LEU A 429 -24.97 1.37 12.02
C LEU A 429 -24.25 2.36 12.94
N ARG A 430 -23.75 1.93 14.10
CA ARG A 430 -22.93 2.78 14.98
C ARG A 430 -21.64 3.23 14.30
N VAL A 431 -20.94 2.32 13.63
CA VAL A 431 -19.78 2.64 12.78
C VAL A 431 -20.15 3.70 11.74
N HIS A 432 -21.31 3.53 11.07
CA HIS A 432 -21.76 4.47 10.04
C HIS A 432 -22.02 5.87 10.59
N LEU A 433 -22.62 5.97 11.79
CA LEU A 433 -22.84 7.27 12.43
C LEU A 433 -21.54 8.02 12.72
N LEU A 434 -20.51 7.32 13.24
CA LEU A 434 -19.22 7.93 13.49
C LEU A 434 -18.55 8.36 12.17
N MET A 435 -18.63 7.54 11.12
CA MET A 435 -18.12 7.90 9.78
C MET A 435 -18.78 9.18 9.25
N MET A 436 -20.09 9.29 9.34
CA MET A 436 -20.83 10.48 8.91
C MET A 436 -20.38 11.71 9.69
N ALA A 437 -20.31 11.60 11.02
CA ALA A 437 -19.90 12.70 11.88
C ALA A 437 -18.47 13.20 11.61
N LEU A 438 -17.54 12.28 11.28
CA LEU A 438 -16.19 12.62 10.87
C LEU A 438 -16.14 13.26 9.48
N SER A 439 -16.90 12.71 8.52
CA SER A 439 -16.97 13.21 7.14
C SER A 439 -17.56 14.62 7.08
N GLU A 440 -18.63 14.89 7.85
CA GLU A 440 -19.26 16.21 7.92
C GLU A 440 -18.31 17.28 8.49
N ARG A 441 -17.43 16.90 9.42
CA ARG A 441 -16.46 17.82 10.01
C ARG A 441 -15.26 18.12 9.12
N ALA A 442 -14.98 17.29 8.12
CA ALA A 442 -13.83 17.43 7.21
C ALA A 442 -12.53 17.77 7.97
N VAL A 443 -12.17 16.94 8.94
CA VAL A 443 -11.08 17.22 9.91
C VAL A 443 -9.74 17.23 9.19
N PRO A 444 -8.97 18.34 9.24
CA PRO A 444 -7.62 18.36 8.65
C PRO A 444 -6.73 17.28 9.25
N GLY A 445 -6.09 16.51 8.40
CA GLY A 445 -5.23 15.39 8.79
C GLY A 445 -5.95 14.04 8.90
N VAL A 446 -7.26 13.96 8.87
CA VAL A 446 -8.00 12.69 8.64
C VAL A 446 -8.03 12.42 7.14
N GLU A 447 -7.47 11.31 6.71
CA GLU A 447 -7.26 10.99 5.29
C GLU A 447 -8.30 10.00 4.73
N GLU A 448 -8.59 8.93 5.47
CA GLU A 448 -9.50 7.86 5.03
C GLU A 448 -10.26 7.26 6.23
N LEU A 449 -11.47 6.82 5.98
CA LEU A 449 -12.33 6.14 6.94
C LEU A 449 -12.72 4.78 6.36
N SER A 450 -12.25 3.70 6.94
CA SER A 450 -12.54 2.34 6.46
C SER A 450 -13.42 1.61 7.48
N PRO A 451 -14.64 1.20 7.09
CA PRO A 451 -15.56 0.50 7.98
C PRO A 451 -15.42 -1.02 7.85
N GLY A 452 -15.36 -1.72 8.97
CA GLY A 452 -15.58 -3.15 9.08
C GLY A 452 -17.01 -3.49 9.48
N VAL A 453 -17.23 -4.69 10.00
CA VAL A 453 -18.55 -5.14 10.45
C VAL A 453 -18.99 -4.40 11.70
N ARG A 454 -18.10 -4.27 12.68
CA ARG A 454 -18.33 -3.60 13.97
C ARG A 454 -17.23 -2.62 14.33
N SER A 455 -16.38 -2.28 13.38
CA SER A 455 -15.21 -1.46 13.60
C SER A 455 -15.09 -0.34 12.57
N LEU A 456 -14.33 0.68 12.92
CA LEU A 456 -13.93 1.76 12.04
C LEU A 456 -12.43 1.98 12.19
N GLN A 457 -11.69 1.93 11.09
CA GLN A 457 -10.33 2.40 11.04
C GLN A 457 -10.29 3.83 10.52
N VAL A 458 -9.67 4.71 11.28
CA VAL A 458 -9.41 6.10 10.91
C VAL A 458 -7.95 6.23 10.53
N ARG A 459 -7.69 6.50 9.25
CA ARG A 459 -6.36 6.86 8.77
C ARG A 459 -6.14 8.36 8.90
N TYR A 460 -5.00 8.76 9.45
CA TYR A 460 -4.66 10.16 9.68
C TYR A 460 -3.18 10.47 9.43
N ASP A 461 -2.89 11.71 9.08
CA ASP A 461 -1.52 12.22 9.03
C ASP A 461 -1.10 12.76 10.40
N SER A 462 -0.29 11.97 11.11
CA SER A 462 0.21 12.34 12.44
C SER A 462 1.11 13.59 12.45
N ARG A 463 1.53 14.10 11.28
CA ARG A 463 2.25 15.37 11.14
C ARG A 463 1.32 16.59 11.18
N ILE A 464 0.04 16.39 10.88
CA ILE A 464 -1.01 17.44 10.84
C ILE A 464 -1.86 17.41 12.11
N ILE A 465 -2.34 16.23 12.52
CA ILE A 465 -3.12 16.05 13.75
C ILE A 465 -2.42 15.01 14.63
N SER A 466 -2.16 15.37 15.89
CA SER A 466 -1.54 14.43 16.83
C SER A 466 -2.52 13.30 17.20
N GLN A 467 -1.99 12.14 17.62
CA GLN A 467 -2.84 11.03 18.08
C GLN A 467 -3.73 11.45 19.26
N SER A 468 -3.20 12.24 20.18
CA SER A 468 -3.96 12.75 21.35
C SER A 468 -5.11 13.66 20.94
N ASP A 469 -4.89 14.56 19.96
CA ASP A 469 -5.94 15.45 19.45
C ASP A 469 -7.00 14.68 18.68
N LEU A 470 -6.59 13.71 17.86
CA LEU A 470 -7.50 12.81 17.17
C LEU A 470 -8.34 12.01 18.18
N MET A 471 -7.73 11.44 19.22
CA MET A 471 -8.44 10.72 20.27
C MET A 471 -9.46 11.61 21.01
N SER A 472 -9.06 12.86 21.34
CA SER A 472 -9.96 13.81 21.98
C SER A 472 -11.17 14.14 21.08
N LEU A 473 -10.94 14.29 19.79
CA LEU A 473 -11.99 14.49 18.80
C LEU A 473 -12.93 13.27 18.71
N LEU A 474 -12.38 12.07 18.60
CA LEU A 474 -13.16 10.84 18.45
C LEU A 474 -14.03 10.58 19.68
N LEU A 475 -13.49 10.73 20.88
CA LEU A 475 -14.24 10.60 22.14
C LEU A 475 -15.33 11.68 22.27
N GLY A 476 -15.04 12.90 21.85
CA GLY A 476 -16.03 14.00 21.81
C GLY A 476 -17.16 13.72 20.83
N LEU A 477 -16.85 13.16 19.66
CA LEU A 477 -17.87 12.75 18.68
C LEU A 477 -18.74 11.62 19.22
N GLU A 478 -18.10 10.57 19.77
CA GLU A 478 -18.78 9.41 20.32
C GLU A 478 -19.85 9.81 21.35
N ALA A 479 -19.54 10.79 22.20
CA ALA A 479 -20.47 11.30 23.19
C ALA A 479 -21.72 12.00 22.59
N THR A 480 -21.67 12.40 21.32
CA THR A 480 -22.77 13.08 20.62
C THR A 480 -23.58 12.16 19.71
N LEU A 481 -23.11 10.92 19.47
CA LEU A 481 -23.83 9.98 18.61
C LEU A 481 -25.13 9.51 19.27
N GLY A 482 -26.21 9.54 18.50
CA GLY A 482 -27.53 9.12 18.96
C GLY A 482 -27.67 7.60 19.17
N ASP A 483 -28.81 7.20 19.70
CA ASP A 483 -29.20 5.79 19.81
C ASP A 483 -29.58 5.24 18.43
N VAL A 484 -28.88 4.17 18.00
CA VAL A 484 -29.13 3.52 16.70
C VAL A 484 -30.52 2.91 16.57
N SER A 485 -31.18 2.55 17.69
CA SER A 485 -32.53 1.97 17.69
C SER A 485 -33.62 2.95 17.19
N THR A 486 -33.33 4.24 17.25
CA THR A 486 -34.24 5.31 16.82
C THR A 486 -33.98 5.82 15.41
N LEU A 487 -32.90 5.32 14.75
CA LEU A 487 -32.48 5.78 13.44
C LEU A 487 -33.44 5.34 12.35
N LYS A 488 -33.67 6.26 11.42
CA LYS A 488 -34.28 5.98 10.12
C LYS A 488 -33.25 6.27 9.04
N VAL A 489 -32.79 5.23 8.40
CA VAL A 489 -31.81 5.34 7.31
C VAL A 489 -32.48 5.08 5.96
N PRO A 490 -32.21 5.88 4.92
CA PRO A 490 -32.67 5.57 3.58
C PRO A 490 -32.03 4.23 3.14
N SER A 491 -32.84 3.36 2.56
CA SER A 491 -32.38 2.07 2.06
C SER A 491 -32.82 1.86 0.61
N ARG A 492 -32.19 0.92 -0.05
CA ARG A 492 -32.56 0.47 -1.40
C ARG A 492 -32.47 -1.05 -1.49
N VAL A 493 -33.32 -1.63 -2.31
CA VAL A 493 -33.22 -3.04 -2.67
C VAL A 493 -32.35 -3.16 -3.91
N VAL A 494 -31.33 -3.99 -3.85
CA VAL A 494 -30.41 -4.25 -4.97
C VAL A 494 -30.55 -5.72 -5.36
N TRP A 495 -30.91 -5.97 -6.62
CA TRP A 495 -30.98 -7.31 -7.18
C TRP A 495 -29.65 -7.63 -7.86
N MET A 496 -28.95 -8.64 -7.38
CA MET A 496 -27.68 -9.09 -7.95
C MET A 496 -27.79 -10.53 -8.47
N PRO A 497 -27.27 -10.83 -9.69
CA PRO A 497 -27.13 -12.21 -10.12
C PRO A 497 -26.14 -12.94 -9.23
N MET A 498 -26.46 -14.16 -8.81
CA MET A 498 -25.61 -15.01 -8.01
C MET A 498 -25.55 -16.41 -8.60
N ALA A 499 -24.33 -16.93 -8.79
CA ALA A 499 -24.09 -18.33 -9.09
C ALA A 499 -24.01 -19.12 -7.77
N PHE A 500 -24.77 -20.20 -7.68
CA PHE A 500 -24.79 -21.07 -6.51
C PHE A 500 -24.34 -22.47 -6.90
N GLU A 501 -23.22 -22.93 -6.32
CA GLU A 501 -22.59 -24.23 -6.65
C GLU A 501 -22.29 -24.42 -8.14
N ASP A 502 -21.84 -23.36 -8.78
CA ASP A 502 -21.43 -23.43 -10.17
C ASP A 502 -20.14 -24.27 -10.36
N SER A 503 -19.88 -24.67 -11.60
CA SER A 503 -18.75 -25.55 -11.91
C SER A 503 -17.37 -24.93 -11.59
N ALA A 504 -17.24 -23.60 -11.66
CA ALA A 504 -15.98 -22.91 -11.34
C ALA A 504 -15.72 -22.95 -9.83
N THR A 505 -16.73 -22.66 -9.00
CA THR A 505 -16.65 -22.73 -7.53
C THR A 505 -16.35 -24.17 -7.07
N LEU A 506 -17.05 -25.17 -7.59
CA LEU A 506 -16.81 -26.58 -7.25
C LEU A 506 -15.42 -27.04 -7.71
N GLY A 507 -14.98 -26.61 -8.89
CA GLY A 507 -13.63 -26.86 -9.37
C GLY A 507 -12.54 -26.17 -8.53
N ALA A 508 -12.80 -25.00 -7.99
CA ALA A 508 -11.88 -24.31 -7.06
C ALA A 508 -11.74 -25.05 -5.74
N VAL A 509 -12.85 -25.57 -5.18
CA VAL A 509 -12.84 -26.39 -3.95
C VAL A 509 -12.03 -27.68 -4.17
N ALA A 510 -12.23 -28.37 -5.28
CA ALA A 510 -11.48 -29.58 -5.62
C ALA A 510 -9.98 -29.30 -5.75
N ARG A 511 -9.61 -28.22 -6.45
CA ARG A 511 -8.20 -27.80 -6.58
C ARG A 511 -7.58 -27.42 -5.24
N TYR A 512 -8.32 -26.73 -4.37
CA TYR A 512 -7.85 -26.41 -3.03
C TYR A 512 -7.55 -27.68 -2.22
N GLN A 513 -8.45 -28.68 -2.30
CA GLN A 513 -8.27 -29.96 -1.62
C GLN A 513 -7.02 -30.72 -2.10
N GLU A 514 -6.74 -30.66 -3.41
CA GLU A 514 -5.58 -31.32 -4.02
C GLU A 514 -4.24 -30.60 -3.70
N THR A 515 -4.24 -29.26 -3.69
CA THR A 515 -2.98 -28.48 -3.72
C THR A 515 -2.65 -27.79 -2.39
N VAL A 516 -3.65 -27.55 -1.53
CA VAL A 516 -3.49 -26.78 -0.29
C VAL A 516 -3.71 -27.65 0.94
N ARG A 517 -4.90 -28.28 1.06
CA ARG A 517 -5.27 -29.13 2.19
C ARG A 517 -6.17 -30.26 1.72
N ALA A 518 -5.73 -31.48 1.95
CA ALA A 518 -6.54 -32.68 1.64
C ALA A 518 -7.78 -32.81 2.56
N CYS A 519 -7.74 -32.25 3.77
CA CYS A 519 -8.82 -32.29 4.74
C CYS A 519 -8.94 -30.94 5.47
N ALA A 520 -10.15 -30.38 5.50
CA ALA A 520 -10.49 -29.17 6.26
C ALA A 520 -11.99 -29.21 6.62
N PRO A 521 -12.45 -28.45 7.65
CA PRO A 521 -13.87 -28.46 8.06
C PRO A 521 -14.86 -28.08 6.96
N TRP A 522 -14.45 -27.22 6.02
CA TRP A 522 -15.25 -26.75 4.87
C TRP A 522 -15.15 -27.62 3.64
N LEU A 523 -14.42 -28.74 3.70
CA LEU A 523 -14.30 -29.71 2.60
C LEU A 523 -15.21 -30.92 2.86
N PRO A 524 -15.64 -31.64 1.85
CA PRO A 524 -15.41 -31.38 0.41
C PRO A 524 -16.42 -30.40 -0.21
N ASN A 525 -17.39 -29.89 0.55
CA ASN A 525 -18.41 -29.00 0.04
C ASN A 525 -18.70 -27.86 1.04
N ASN A 526 -18.58 -26.63 0.57
CA ASN A 526 -18.77 -25.45 1.39
C ASN A 526 -20.24 -25.24 1.84
N VAL A 527 -21.21 -25.63 1.04
CA VAL A 527 -22.63 -25.53 1.41
C VAL A 527 -22.97 -26.50 2.55
N ASP A 528 -22.45 -27.72 2.50
CA ASP A 528 -22.62 -28.70 3.59
C ASP A 528 -21.94 -28.22 4.88
N PHE A 529 -20.81 -27.52 4.75
CA PHE A 529 -20.15 -26.89 5.88
C PHE A 529 -21.02 -25.78 6.48
N ILE A 530 -21.54 -24.85 5.66
CA ILE A 530 -22.43 -23.77 6.10
C ILE A 530 -23.68 -24.33 6.78
N GLN A 531 -24.30 -25.36 6.20
CA GLN A 531 -25.45 -26.04 6.81
C GLN A 531 -25.12 -26.52 8.22
N ARG A 532 -24.00 -27.21 8.35
CA ARG A 532 -23.57 -27.86 9.60
C ARG A 532 -23.23 -26.84 10.71
N ILE A 533 -22.44 -25.79 10.39
CA ILE A 533 -22.03 -24.80 11.40
C ILE A 533 -23.19 -23.90 11.86
N ASN A 534 -24.22 -23.72 11.03
CA ASN A 534 -25.41 -22.94 11.38
C ASN A 534 -26.56 -23.81 11.94
N GLY A 535 -26.33 -25.11 12.16
CA GLY A 535 -27.35 -26.01 12.71
C GLY A 535 -28.58 -26.19 11.82
N LEU A 536 -28.47 -25.94 10.49
CA LEU A 536 -29.57 -26.11 9.57
C LEU A 536 -29.83 -27.59 9.31
N THR A 537 -31.12 -27.95 9.24
CA THR A 537 -31.54 -29.35 9.10
C THR A 537 -31.51 -29.83 7.66
N GLN A 538 -31.62 -28.93 6.68
CA GLN A 538 -31.66 -29.23 5.26
C GLN A 538 -30.74 -28.29 4.49
N ARG A 539 -30.15 -28.80 3.43
CA ARG A 539 -29.21 -28.10 2.55
C ARG A 539 -29.86 -26.93 1.80
N GLU A 540 -31.11 -27.13 1.42
CA GLU A 540 -31.91 -26.10 0.74
C GLU A 540 -32.09 -24.83 1.56
N GLN A 541 -32.07 -24.95 2.90
CA GLN A 541 -32.17 -23.80 3.80
C GLN A 541 -30.99 -22.85 3.65
N VAL A 542 -29.80 -23.32 3.29
CA VAL A 542 -28.64 -22.47 2.99
C VAL A 542 -28.95 -21.57 1.80
N ARG A 543 -29.42 -22.18 0.70
CA ARG A 543 -29.82 -21.43 -0.50
C ARG A 543 -30.94 -20.45 -0.21
N ASP A 544 -32.00 -20.91 0.47
CA ASP A 544 -33.17 -20.08 0.74
C ASP A 544 -32.82 -18.90 1.64
N THR A 545 -31.91 -19.08 2.62
CA THR A 545 -31.40 -17.97 3.44
C THR A 545 -30.63 -16.96 2.58
N LEU A 546 -29.74 -17.43 1.69
CA LEU A 546 -28.94 -16.53 0.83
C LEU A 546 -29.81 -15.77 -0.19
N PHE A 547 -30.85 -16.39 -0.72
CA PHE A 547 -31.72 -15.76 -1.74
C PHE A 547 -32.80 -14.86 -1.14
N ASN A 548 -33.11 -14.99 0.13
CA ASN A 548 -34.15 -14.20 0.81
C ASN A 548 -33.57 -13.21 1.85
N ALA A 549 -32.25 -13.06 1.91
CA ALA A 549 -31.56 -12.16 2.84
C ALA A 549 -31.76 -10.70 2.48
#